data_aac41bcca8c6323ed991bb14690df98c
#
_entry.id   aac41bcca8c6323ed991bb14690df98c
#
_cell.length_a   1.000
_cell.length_b   1.000
_cell.length_c   1.000
_cell.angle_alpha   90.00
_cell.angle_beta   90.00
_cell.angle_gamma   90.00
#
_symmetry.space_group_name_H-M   'P 1'
#
loop_
_entity.id
_entity.type
_entity.pdbx_description
1 polymer ?
#
loop_
_entity_poly.entity_id
_entity_poly.type
_entity_poly.pdbx_seq_one_letter_code
_entity_poly.pdbx_strand_id
1 'polypeptide(L)'
;MQRNHSNLYAPCGLYCGVCRIYQATLENDLAYLKRLGKLYARRFPQIAALSTEELQCDGCLSARLFPSCQVCAIRDCVQAKGIEGCHACADFPCEHIDEFPIPAGKKAILRAVPYWRENGTQAWIQSEMERYHCPTCEERLYRGVKQCPVCHSIVDLD
;
A
#
# COMPACT_ATOMS: atom_id res chain seq x y z
N MET A 1 -2.63 10.78 -20.62
CA MET A 1 -3.71 10.01 -19.98
C MET A 1 -3.70 10.33 -18.50
N GLN A 2 -4.69 11.05 -17.99
CA GLN A 2 -4.84 11.26 -16.55
C GLN A 2 -5.19 9.90 -15.94
N ARG A 3 -4.28 9.37 -15.13
CA ARG A 3 -4.53 8.12 -14.40
C ARG A 3 -5.63 8.39 -13.37
N ASN A 4 -6.67 7.58 -13.43
CA ASN A 4 -7.77 7.66 -12.47
C ASN A 4 -7.27 7.15 -11.11
N HIS A 5 -6.80 8.06 -10.27
CA HIS A 5 -6.28 7.75 -8.92
C HIS A 5 -7.36 7.29 -7.94
N SER A 6 -8.63 7.46 -8.30
CA SER A 6 -9.77 7.12 -7.44
C SER A 6 -9.89 5.63 -7.11
N ASN A 7 -9.28 4.74 -7.90
CA ASN A 7 -9.34 3.29 -7.69
C ASN A 7 -8.07 2.71 -7.03
N LEU A 8 -7.15 3.57 -6.58
CA LEU A 8 -5.89 3.13 -5.97
C LEU A 8 -5.90 3.15 -4.44
N TYR A 9 -7.05 3.34 -3.82
CA TYR A 9 -7.17 3.19 -2.38
C TYR A 9 -7.46 1.73 -2.00
N ALA A 10 -6.94 1.32 -0.84
CA ALA A 10 -7.29 0.05 -0.24
C ALA A 10 -8.30 0.30 0.89
N PRO A 11 -9.28 -0.61 1.08
CA PRO A 11 -10.27 -0.48 2.16
C PRO A 11 -9.68 -0.32 3.56
N CYS A 12 -8.47 -0.83 3.79
CA CYS A 12 -7.75 -0.68 5.06
C CYS A 12 -7.18 0.72 5.33
N GLY A 13 -7.23 1.64 4.36
CA GLY A 13 -6.62 2.97 4.49
C GLY A 13 -5.19 3.09 3.92
N LEU A 14 -4.72 2.08 3.20
CA LEU A 14 -3.48 2.20 2.44
C LEU A 14 -3.76 2.77 1.04
N TYR A 15 -2.93 3.71 0.61
CA TYR A 15 -2.97 4.20 -0.77
C TYR A 15 -2.00 3.41 -1.64
N CYS A 16 -2.54 2.71 -2.65
CA CYS A 16 -1.75 1.87 -3.55
C CYS A 16 -0.79 2.68 -4.44
N GLY A 17 -1.10 3.94 -4.73
CA GLY A 17 -0.26 4.82 -5.54
C GLY A 17 1.15 5.05 -4.97
N VAL A 18 1.34 4.87 -3.66
CA VAL A 18 2.65 4.96 -2.99
C VAL A 18 3.20 3.59 -2.57
N CYS A 19 2.59 2.51 -3.07
CA CYS A 19 3.10 1.15 -2.88
C CYS A 19 4.19 0.85 -3.91
N ARG A 20 5.37 0.40 -3.44
CA ARG A 20 6.48 0.13 -4.36
C ARG A 20 6.19 -1.04 -5.31
N ILE A 21 5.37 -2.01 -4.92
CA ILE A 21 4.94 -3.11 -5.80
C ILE A 21 4.14 -2.55 -6.99
N TYR A 22 3.15 -1.69 -6.69
CA TYR A 22 2.36 -1.03 -7.72
C TYR A 22 3.22 -0.16 -8.63
N GLN A 23 4.11 0.66 -8.07
CA GLN A 23 5.04 1.50 -8.84
C GLN A 23 5.94 0.66 -9.75
N ALA A 24 6.56 -0.41 -9.21
CA ALA A 24 7.41 -1.32 -9.99
C ALA A 24 6.62 -2.04 -11.11
N THR A 25 5.36 -2.35 -10.88
CA THR A 25 4.48 -2.90 -11.93
C THR A 25 4.28 -1.89 -13.06
N LEU A 26 4.00 -0.62 -12.73
CA LEU A 26 3.82 0.44 -13.73
C LEU A 26 5.09 0.75 -14.53
N GLU A 27 6.24 0.70 -13.86
CA GLU A 27 7.56 0.97 -14.43
C GLU A 27 8.11 -0.25 -15.20
N ASN A 28 7.42 -1.38 -15.14
CA ASN A 28 7.89 -2.68 -15.65
C ASN A 28 9.26 -3.07 -15.07
N ASP A 29 9.51 -2.72 -13.80
CA ASP A 29 10.75 -3.05 -13.08
C ASP A 29 10.70 -4.49 -12.55
N LEU A 30 10.81 -5.45 -13.47
CA LEU A 30 10.76 -6.87 -13.17
C LEU A 30 11.91 -7.30 -12.26
N ALA A 31 13.07 -6.64 -12.35
CA ALA A 31 14.21 -6.94 -11.49
C ALA A 31 13.92 -6.59 -10.03
N TYR A 32 13.27 -5.46 -9.78
CA TYR A 32 12.82 -5.08 -8.46
C TYR A 32 11.75 -6.04 -7.92
N LEU A 33 10.74 -6.35 -8.73
CA LEU A 33 9.67 -7.30 -8.34
C LEU A 33 10.26 -8.65 -7.94
N LYS A 34 11.23 -9.16 -8.69
CA LYS A 34 11.93 -10.41 -8.36
C LYS A 34 12.67 -10.34 -7.03
N ARG A 35 13.39 -9.23 -6.75
CA ARG A 35 14.06 -9.02 -5.45
C ARG A 35 13.04 -8.96 -4.31
N LEU A 36 11.95 -8.24 -4.53
CA LEU A 36 10.88 -8.10 -3.56
C LEU A 36 10.18 -9.43 -3.28
N GLY A 37 9.91 -10.22 -4.32
CA GLY A 37 9.37 -11.58 -4.18
C GLY A 37 10.24 -12.46 -3.26
N LYS A 38 11.56 -12.42 -3.42
CA LYS A 38 12.50 -13.13 -2.53
C LYS A 38 12.43 -12.65 -1.07
N LEU A 39 12.22 -11.35 -0.85
CA LEU A 39 12.05 -10.80 0.49
C LEU A 39 10.73 -11.26 1.14
N TYR A 40 9.64 -11.19 0.40
CA TYR A 40 8.32 -11.63 0.87
C TYR A 40 8.24 -13.15 1.08
N ALA A 41 8.98 -13.93 0.30
CA ALA A 41 9.04 -15.39 0.44
C ALA A 41 9.56 -15.84 1.84
N ARG A 42 10.30 -14.99 2.54
CA ARG A 42 10.74 -15.26 3.92
C ARG A 42 9.56 -15.32 4.90
N ARG A 43 8.49 -14.56 4.63
CA ARG A 43 7.28 -14.53 5.45
C ARG A 43 6.15 -15.36 4.84
N PHE A 44 6.10 -15.43 3.53
CA PHE A 44 5.09 -16.13 2.73
C PHE A 44 5.79 -17.11 1.77
N PRO A 45 6.18 -18.30 2.23
CA PRO A 45 7.02 -19.24 1.46
C PRO A 45 6.48 -19.60 0.08
N GLN A 46 5.14 -19.59 -0.10
CA GLN A 46 4.49 -19.87 -1.39
C GLN A 46 4.88 -18.89 -2.50
N ILE A 47 5.34 -17.68 -2.14
CA ILE A 47 5.78 -16.66 -3.11
C ILE A 47 7.09 -17.07 -3.80
N ALA A 48 7.91 -17.93 -3.20
CA ALA A 48 9.20 -18.34 -3.76
C ALA A 48 9.08 -19.05 -5.12
N ALA A 49 7.94 -19.69 -5.38
CA ALA A 49 7.69 -20.46 -6.61
C ALA A 49 7.05 -19.63 -7.74
N LEU A 50 6.70 -18.37 -7.48
CA LEU A 50 5.98 -17.53 -8.43
C LEU A 50 6.92 -16.89 -9.47
N SER A 51 6.40 -16.74 -10.69
CA SER A 51 7.05 -15.95 -11.73
C SER A 51 7.02 -14.45 -11.41
N THR A 52 7.83 -13.67 -12.08
CA THR A 52 7.88 -12.22 -11.86
C THR A 52 6.57 -11.55 -12.30
N GLU A 53 5.91 -12.09 -13.33
CA GLU A 53 4.62 -11.63 -13.82
C GLU A 53 3.51 -11.80 -12.77
N GLU A 54 3.56 -12.92 -12.02
CA GLU A 54 2.63 -13.18 -10.91
C GLU A 54 2.86 -12.28 -9.69
N LEU A 55 4.00 -11.58 -9.62
CA LEU A 55 4.30 -10.61 -8.58
C LEU A 55 3.80 -9.19 -8.89
N GLN A 56 3.26 -8.96 -10.08
CA GLN A 56 2.69 -7.66 -10.45
C GLN A 56 1.38 -7.36 -9.73
N CYS A 57 1.06 -6.06 -9.59
CA CYS A 57 -0.14 -5.61 -8.89
C CYS A 57 -0.69 -4.32 -9.50
N ASP A 58 -1.98 -4.28 -9.78
CA ASP A 58 -2.68 -3.11 -10.32
C ASP A 58 -3.47 -2.33 -9.25
N GLY A 59 -3.26 -2.64 -7.99
CA GLY A 59 -3.95 -2.01 -6.85
C GLY A 59 -4.93 -2.93 -6.13
N CYS A 60 -5.28 -2.61 -4.89
CA CYS A 60 -6.02 -3.49 -3.97
C CYS A 60 -7.40 -3.92 -4.48
N LEU A 61 -8.06 -3.08 -5.28
CA LEU A 61 -9.41 -3.35 -5.81
C LEU A 61 -9.37 -3.84 -7.28
N SER A 62 -8.21 -4.21 -7.79
CA SER A 62 -8.04 -4.74 -9.14
C SER A 62 -8.14 -6.28 -9.16
N ALA A 63 -8.22 -6.83 -10.38
CA ALA A 63 -8.19 -8.28 -10.58
C ALA A 63 -6.79 -8.87 -10.40
N ARG A 64 -5.72 -8.10 -10.71
CA ARG A 64 -4.33 -8.54 -10.57
C ARG A 64 -3.74 -7.99 -9.28
N LEU A 65 -3.53 -8.88 -8.33
CA LEU A 65 -3.05 -8.57 -7.00
C LEU A 65 -1.71 -9.26 -6.71
N PHE A 66 -0.83 -8.57 -6.01
CA PHE A 66 0.35 -9.19 -5.41
C PHE A 66 -0.08 -10.35 -4.50
N PRO A 67 0.62 -11.50 -4.49
CA PRO A 67 0.16 -12.72 -3.83
C PRO A 67 -0.27 -12.57 -2.38
N SER A 68 0.48 -11.82 -1.56
CA SER A 68 0.10 -11.59 -0.17
C SER A 68 -1.15 -10.70 -0.01
N CYS A 69 -1.55 -9.99 -1.07
CA CYS A 69 -2.76 -9.16 -1.08
C CYS A 69 -4.00 -9.92 -1.57
N GLN A 70 -3.83 -11.14 -2.13
CA GLN A 70 -4.95 -11.95 -2.62
C GLN A 70 -5.80 -12.45 -1.45
N VAL A 71 -5.17 -12.74 -0.32
CA VAL A 71 -5.84 -13.17 0.93
C VAL A 71 -5.74 -12.02 1.93
N CYS A 72 -6.82 -11.27 2.12
CA CYS A 72 -6.83 -10.09 2.96
C CYS A 72 -8.09 -10.03 3.83
N ALA A 73 -7.95 -10.39 5.11
CA ALA A 73 -9.04 -10.38 6.08
C ALA A 73 -9.69 -8.99 6.22
N ILE A 74 -8.93 -7.91 6.07
CA ILE A 74 -9.47 -6.54 6.16
C ILE A 74 -10.39 -6.24 4.97
N ARG A 75 -9.97 -6.57 3.74
CA ARG A 75 -10.81 -6.38 2.55
C ARG A 75 -12.08 -7.22 2.62
N ASP A 76 -11.95 -8.47 3.03
CA ASP A 76 -13.10 -9.39 3.16
C ASP A 76 -14.07 -8.89 4.24
N CYS A 77 -13.57 -8.39 5.36
CA CYS A 77 -14.36 -7.78 6.43
C CYS A 77 -15.13 -6.54 5.95
N VAL A 78 -14.46 -5.64 5.23
CA VAL A 78 -15.08 -4.42 4.67
C VAL A 78 -16.18 -4.77 3.68
N GLN A 79 -15.93 -5.74 2.80
CA GLN A 79 -16.93 -6.23 1.85
C GLN A 79 -18.13 -6.88 2.54
N ALA A 80 -17.89 -7.72 3.55
CA ALA A 80 -18.95 -8.36 4.34
C ALA A 80 -19.81 -7.35 5.10
N LYS A 81 -19.22 -6.25 5.58
CA LYS A 81 -19.94 -5.14 6.23
C LYS A 81 -20.67 -4.22 5.25
N GLY A 82 -20.41 -4.30 3.96
CA GLY A 82 -20.98 -3.44 2.92
C GLY A 82 -20.58 -1.97 3.07
N ILE A 83 -19.38 -1.69 3.58
CA ILE A 83 -18.83 -0.34 3.76
C ILE A 83 -17.70 -0.08 2.76
N GLU A 84 -17.39 1.19 2.51
CA GLU A 84 -16.34 1.58 1.55
C GLU A 84 -14.93 1.24 2.07
N GLY A 85 -14.71 1.41 3.36
CA GLY A 85 -13.41 1.16 3.99
C GLY A 85 -13.45 1.29 5.51
N CYS A 86 -12.32 1.02 6.14
CA CYS A 86 -12.18 1.07 7.60
C CYS A 86 -12.47 2.46 8.20
N HIS A 87 -12.40 3.52 7.39
CA HIS A 87 -12.79 4.87 7.83
C HIS A 87 -14.28 4.97 8.19
N ALA A 88 -15.14 4.16 7.57
CA ALA A 88 -16.57 4.08 7.87
C ALA A 88 -16.91 3.04 8.96
N CYS A 89 -15.92 2.31 9.49
CA CYS A 89 -16.11 1.27 10.46
C CYS A 89 -16.05 1.81 11.90
N ALA A 90 -17.10 1.56 12.70
CA ALA A 90 -17.13 1.96 14.11
C ALA A 90 -16.13 1.18 14.99
N ASP A 91 -15.76 -0.03 14.58
CA ASP A 91 -14.85 -0.92 15.33
C ASP A 91 -13.37 -0.62 15.08
N PHE A 92 -13.04 0.38 14.24
CA PHE A 92 -11.65 0.72 13.97
C PHE A 92 -11.03 1.50 15.14
N PRO A 93 -9.76 1.16 15.55
CA PRO A 93 -8.95 0.03 15.13
C PRO A 93 -9.43 -1.29 15.73
N CYS A 94 -9.22 -2.40 15.04
CA CYS A 94 -9.68 -3.73 15.43
C CYS A 94 -8.56 -4.77 15.28
N GLU A 95 -8.85 -6.01 15.70
CA GLU A 95 -7.89 -7.13 15.65
C GLU A 95 -7.25 -7.31 14.26
N HIS A 96 -8.02 -7.20 13.16
CA HIS A 96 -7.44 -7.30 11.82
C HIS A 96 -6.36 -6.25 11.52
N ILE A 97 -6.50 -5.04 12.08
CA ILE A 97 -5.49 -3.99 11.97
C ILE A 97 -4.30 -4.30 12.89
N ASP A 98 -4.58 -4.82 14.08
CA ASP A 98 -3.52 -5.18 15.04
C ASP A 98 -2.63 -6.31 14.52
N GLU A 99 -3.21 -7.26 13.80
CA GLU A 99 -2.51 -8.39 13.17
C GLU A 99 -1.91 -8.06 11.80
N PHE A 100 -2.00 -6.81 11.33
CA PHE A 100 -1.46 -6.44 10.02
C PHE A 100 0.05 -6.73 9.93
N PRO A 101 0.49 -7.56 8.96
CA PRO A 101 1.81 -8.21 9.03
C PRO A 101 3.00 -7.29 8.72
N ILE A 102 2.76 -6.13 8.10
CA ILE A 102 3.83 -5.21 7.67
C ILE A 102 3.83 -3.96 8.57
N PRO A 103 4.87 -3.75 9.41
CA PRO A 103 4.88 -2.66 10.39
C PRO A 103 4.66 -1.25 9.80
N ALA A 104 5.34 -0.91 8.70
CA ALA A 104 5.15 0.37 8.02
C ALA A 104 3.72 0.52 7.48
N GLY A 105 3.12 -0.57 6.96
CA GLY A 105 1.72 -0.57 6.54
C GLY A 105 0.77 -0.35 7.72
N LYS A 106 0.97 -1.02 8.85
CA LYS A 106 0.16 -0.82 10.07
C LYS A 106 0.21 0.63 10.56
N LYS A 107 1.40 1.22 10.63
CA LYS A 107 1.55 2.64 11.01
C LYS A 107 0.80 3.56 10.04
N ALA A 108 0.93 3.33 8.73
CA ALA A 108 0.23 4.10 7.72
C ALA A 108 -1.30 3.98 7.87
N ILE A 109 -1.84 2.77 8.10
CA ILE A 109 -3.27 2.55 8.34
C ILE A 109 -3.77 3.35 9.56
N LEU A 110 -3.08 3.23 10.70
CA LEU A 110 -3.47 3.89 11.95
C LEU A 110 -3.45 5.41 11.84
N ARG A 111 -2.57 5.97 11.00
CA ARG A 111 -2.49 7.40 10.69
C ARG A 111 -3.56 7.82 9.67
N ALA A 112 -3.71 7.05 8.61
CA ALA A 112 -4.52 7.43 7.44
C ALA A 112 -6.02 7.32 7.68
N VAL A 113 -6.48 6.27 8.37
CA VAL A 113 -7.92 6.02 8.55
C VAL A 113 -8.63 7.13 9.32
N PRO A 114 -8.13 7.66 10.45
CA PRO A 114 -8.74 8.82 11.11
C PRO A 114 -8.81 10.05 10.21
N TYR A 115 -7.72 10.36 9.49
CA TYR A 115 -7.69 11.47 8.56
C TYR A 115 -8.71 11.30 7.42
N TRP A 116 -8.79 10.09 6.83
CA TRP A 116 -9.78 9.76 5.80
C TRP A 116 -11.21 9.94 6.30
N ARG A 117 -11.49 9.50 7.52
CA ARG A 117 -12.81 9.66 8.17
C ARG A 117 -13.24 11.10 8.30
N GLU A 118 -12.31 11.98 8.67
CA GLU A 118 -12.58 13.40 8.92
C GLU A 118 -12.63 14.24 7.64
N ASN A 119 -11.80 13.92 6.64
CA ASN A 119 -11.57 14.79 5.49
C ASN A 119 -12.12 14.23 4.17
N GLY A 120 -12.55 12.98 4.14
CA GLY A 120 -13.06 12.31 2.95
C GLY A 120 -11.98 11.76 2.03
N THR A 121 -12.41 10.97 1.05
CA THR A 121 -11.54 10.15 0.18
C THR A 121 -10.57 10.99 -0.65
N GLN A 122 -11.03 12.09 -1.25
CA GLN A 122 -10.19 12.90 -2.13
C GLN A 122 -9.07 13.62 -1.36
N ALA A 123 -9.40 14.22 -0.22
CA ALA A 123 -8.42 14.90 0.62
C ALA A 123 -7.39 13.93 1.19
N TRP A 124 -7.82 12.74 1.59
CA TRP A 124 -6.92 11.69 2.05
C TRP A 124 -5.96 11.22 0.94
N ILE A 125 -6.45 10.92 -0.27
CA ILE A 125 -5.60 10.53 -1.40
C ILE A 125 -4.56 11.60 -1.69
N GLN A 126 -4.98 12.86 -1.74
CA GLN A 126 -4.07 13.99 -1.97
C GLN A 126 -2.99 14.07 -0.89
N SER A 127 -3.37 13.94 0.38
CA SER A 127 -2.45 13.92 1.51
C SER A 127 -1.42 12.78 1.42
N GLU A 128 -1.85 11.58 1.00
CA GLU A 128 -0.92 10.45 0.80
C GLU A 128 0.03 10.70 -0.38
N MET A 129 -0.44 11.29 -1.46
CA MET A 129 0.41 11.64 -2.60
C MET A 129 1.48 12.67 -2.22
N GLU A 130 1.11 13.70 -1.46
CA GLU A 130 2.02 14.76 -1.02
C GLU A 130 3.04 14.26 0.00
N ARG A 131 2.61 13.38 0.91
CA ARG A 131 3.45 12.85 1.98
C ARG A 131 4.69 12.09 1.47
N TYR A 132 4.55 11.33 0.39
CA TYR A 132 5.61 10.44 -0.09
C TYR A 132 6.50 11.12 -1.13
N HIS A 133 7.09 12.26 -0.73
CA HIS A 133 8.18 12.93 -1.42
C HIS A 133 9.37 13.17 -0.49
N CYS A 134 10.56 13.15 -1.04
CA CYS A 134 11.77 13.42 -0.29
C CYS A 134 11.81 14.90 0.15
N PRO A 135 11.96 15.19 1.45
CA PRO A 135 12.01 16.58 1.91
C PRO A 135 13.26 17.34 1.46
N THR A 136 14.28 16.61 0.94
CA THR A 136 15.55 17.22 0.52
C THR A 136 15.60 17.49 -0.98
N CYS A 137 15.10 16.58 -1.83
CA CYS A 137 15.22 16.67 -3.29
C CYS A 137 13.89 16.47 -4.03
N GLU A 138 12.78 16.39 -3.31
CA GLU A 138 11.42 16.23 -3.84
C GLU A 138 11.19 14.94 -4.65
N GLU A 139 12.17 14.01 -4.68
CA GLU A 139 12.01 12.73 -5.35
C GLU A 139 10.81 11.97 -4.79
N ARG A 140 10.04 11.34 -5.67
CA ARG A 140 8.90 10.52 -5.29
C ARG A 140 9.36 9.29 -4.53
N LEU A 141 8.78 9.08 -3.37
CA LEU A 141 9.08 7.98 -2.47
C LEU A 141 7.93 6.96 -2.43
N TYR A 142 8.13 5.90 -1.66
CA TYR A 142 7.15 4.85 -1.45
C TYR A 142 7.08 4.48 0.04
N ARG A 143 6.00 3.83 0.42
CA ARG A 143 5.79 3.39 1.81
C ARG A 143 6.89 2.47 2.28
N GLY A 144 7.38 2.72 3.49
CA GLY A 144 8.41 1.93 4.15
C GLY A 144 9.84 2.23 3.72
N VAL A 145 10.06 3.20 2.81
CA VAL A 145 11.41 3.65 2.46
C VAL A 145 12.05 4.33 3.68
N LYS A 146 13.33 4.07 3.92
CA LYS A 146 14.11 4.68 5.02
C LYS A 146 15.22 5.59 4.54
N GLN A 147 15.51 5.57 3.24
CA GLN A 147 16.50 6.43 2.61
C GLN A 147 16.06 6.78 1.19
N CYS A 148 16.18 8.05 0.84
CA CYS A 148 15.88 8.49 -0.53
C CYS A 148 16.81 7.81 -1.54
N PRO A 149 16.29 7.21 -2.62
CA PRO A 149 17.13 6.53 -3.60
C PRO A 149 17.99 7.48 -4.44
N VAL A 150 17.69 8.77 -4.45
CA VAL A 150 18.38 9.79 -5.26
C VAL A 150 19.41 10.56 -4.45
N CYS A 151 19.00 11.23 -3.37
CA CYS A 151 19.92 12.08 -2.57
C CYS A 151 20.47 11.38 -1.33
N HIS A 152 20.07 10.15 -1.05
CA HIS A 152 20.49 9.32 0.09
C HIS A 152 20.20 9.92 1.47
N SER A 153 19.40 10.98 1.57
CA SER A 153 18.95 11.49 2.88
C SER A 153 18.06 10.45 3.58
N ILE A 154 18.20 10.38 4.91
CA ILE A 154 17.35 9.53 5.73
C ILE A 154 15.94 10.12 5.76
N VAL A 155 14.94 9.27 5.62
CA VAL A 155 13.52 9.65 5.66
C VAL A 155 12.76 8.75 6.65
N ASP A 156 11.80 9.34 7.35
CA ASP A 156 10.91 8.63 8.27
C ASP A 156 9.47 9.08 7.98
N LEU A 157 8.81 8.32 7.12
CA LEU A 157 7.45 8.63 6.66
C LEU A 157 6.39 7.77 7.35
N ASP A 158 6.77 6.56 7.80
CA ASP A 158 5.90 5.60 8.51
C ASP A 158 6.66 4.79 9.57
#